data_4cf238071c86f5ef38432ee15349abed
#
_entry.id   4cf238071c86f5ef38432ee15349abed
#
_cell.length_a   1.000
_cell.length_b   1.000
_cell.length_c   1.000
_cell.angle_alpha   90.00
_cell.angle_beta   90.00
_cell.angle_gamma   90.00
#
_symmetry.space_group_name_H-M   'P 1'
#
loop_
_entity.id
_entity.type
_entity.pdbx_description
1 polymer ?
#
loop_
_entity_poly.entity_id
_entity_poly.type
_entity_poly.pdbx_seq_one_letter_code
_entity_poly.pdbx_strand_id
1 'polypeptide(L)'
;MSNDFPLYTTDYISGVMSLRKPQTQSLKILEEITNAVQLRKGMNLKAALGAVHAMYPICFDFERDFMSLTFALATGVGKTRLMGAFIAYLYTQHHIRNFFVVAPNTTIFEKLKRDLSDNNSAKYVFKGLGCFSTLPQIITDDDYREKTLSLFESDVHIFVYNIDKFNKEGVNMKKVNELIGDSFYQVLSDLPDLVLIMDESHHYRAEKGAQALNELHPLLGLELTATPLVTKGNKQVPFKNVVYEYPLSKAIEDGYTRTPFAVTRSDIDFYNFGDEQLDKMMLLDGITCHESTKRKLEVYAVNHGKPVVKPFMLVVCKDTDHATWVEQFVKSDEFRGGAYRNKTIVVHSKQKGAETEANTRLLLDVENPENPVEIVIHVNMLKEGWDVNNLYTIVPLRTAASKILREQMVGRGLRLPYGERTGDRDVDAVMLTAHDKFNDILAEAQKGDSIFKAGNVIKAEEIKPEEVVYTQLTIETDPDAELEKAYAHTQIEKTDTTDALLKKATKLIQTEVENHIQHTPAHTVTPTQAQQIVETVKQQVSEAPRP
;
A
#
# COMPACT_ATOMS: atom_id res chain seq x y z
N MET A 1 27.86 15.21 -33.59
CA MET A 1 27.48 15.87 -32.33
C MET A 1 27.38 14.76 -31.32
N SER A 2 28.35 14.67 -30.38
CA SER A 2 28.29 13.72 -29.28
C SER A 2 27.12 14.13 -28.40
N ASN A 3 26.07 13.30 -28.36
CA ASN A 3 25.03 13.46 -27.36
C ASN A 3 25.65 13.10 -26.02
N ASP A 4 26.18 14.09 -25.31
CA ASP A 4 26.46 14.01 -23.88
C ASP A 4 25.09 13.95 -23.15
N PHE A 5 24.42 12.80 -23.21
CA PHE A 5 23.38 12.49 -22.24
C PHE A 5 24.07 12.43 -20.88
N PRO A 6 23.54 13.10 -19.84
CA PRO A 6 24.03 12.87 -18.49
C PRO A 6 24.05 11.36 -18.28
N LEU A 7 25.19 10.84 -17.80
CA LEU A 7 25.34 9.41 -17.55
C LEU A 7 24.26 8.98 -16.57
N TYR A 8 23.22 8.32 -17.06
CA TYR A 8 22.15 7.73 -16.23
C TYR A 8 22.70 6.50 -15.50
N THR A 9 23.68 6.73 -14.62
CA THR A 9 24.24 5.72 -13.75
C THR A 9 23.17 5.26 -12.74
N THR A 10 23.39 4.09 -12.14
CA THR A 10 22.52 3.58 -11.08
C THR A 10 22.42 4.55 -9.90
N ASP A 11 23.49 5.25 -9.56
CA ASP A 11 23.46 6.29 -8.51
C ASP A 11 22.63 7.50 -8.92
N TYR A 12 22.74 7.96 -10.17
CA TYR A 12 21.92 9.08 -10.68
C TYR A 12 20.44 8.70 -10.70
N ILE A 13 20.09 7.53 -11.27
CA ILE A 13 18.70 7.04 -11.29
C ILE A 13 18.15 6.93 -9.88
N SER A 14 18.93 6.35 -8.95
CA SER A 14 18.55 6.18 -7.56
C SER A 14 18.27 7.52 -6.86
N GLY A 15 19.10 8.52 -7.10
CA GLY A 15 18.96 9.87 -6.54
C GLY A 15 17.72 10.58 -7.06
N VAL A 16 17.58 10.65 -8.39
CA VAL A 16 16.45 11.34 -9.05
C VAL A 16 15.10 10.69 -8.72
N MET A 17 15.07 9.37 -8.70
CA MET A 17 13.86 8.63 -8.32
C MET A 17 13.65 8.55 -6.80
N SER A 18 14.57 9.05 -5.97
CA SER A 18 14.54 8.91 -4.51
C SER A 18 14.31 7.47 -4.08
N LEU A 19 15.11 6.54 -4.63
CA LEU A 19 14.99 5.12 -4.34
C LEU A 19 15.39 4.84 -2.89
N ARG A 20 14.65 3.94 -2.26
CA ARG A 20 14.99 3.42 -0.93
C ARG A 20 16.22 2.51 -1.03
N LYS A 21 16.96 2.33 0.07
CA LYS A 21 18.18 1.49 0.10
C LYS A 21 18.03 0.13 -0.60
N PRO A 22 16.98 -0.69 -0.34
CA PRO A 22 16.84 -1.99 -1.02
C PRO A 22 16.57 -1.87 -2.53
N GLN A 23 15.91 -0.81 -2.97
CA GLN A 23 15.72 -0.56 -4.41
C GLN A 23 17.03 -0.15 -5.08
N THR A 24 17.80 0.76 -4.47
CA THR A 24 19.15 1.13 -4.94
C THR A 24 20.06 -0.07 -4.99
N GLN A 25 20.05 -0.94 -3.96
CA GLN A 25 20.85 -2.15 -3.95
C GLN A 25 20.44 -3.12 -5.07
N SER A 26 19.12 -3.29 -5.29
CA SER A 26 18.62 -4.11 -6.40
C SER A 26 19.09 -3.60 -7.76
N LEU A 27 19.08 -2.28 -7.95
CA LEU A 27 19.52 -1.67 -9.20
C LEU A 27 21.04 -1.85 -9.42
N LYS A 28 21.86 -1.73 -8.36
CA LYS A 28 23.31 -1.99 -8.41
C LYS A 28 23.62 -3.46 -8.71
N ILE A 29 22.87 -4.38 -8.12
CA ILE A 29 22.99 -5.82 -8.41
C ILE A 29 22.69 -6.09 -9.89
N LEU A 30 21.64 -5.47 -10.45
CA LEU A 30 21.35 -5.58 -11.88
C LEU A 30 22.52 -5.05 -12.72
N GLU A 31 23.10 -3.90 -12.38
CA GLU A 31 24.27 -3.32 -13.04
C GLU A 31 25.48 -4.26 -13.01
N GLU A 32 25.82 -4.80 -11.85
CA GLU A 32 26.94 -5.74 -11.69
C GLU A 32 26.74 -6.99 -12.57
N ILE A 33 25.54 -7.56 -12.59
CA ILE A 33 25.24 -8.76 -13.39
C ILE A 33 25.29 -8.43 -14.89
N THR A 34 24.67 -7.32 -15.32
CA THR A 34 24.61 -6.98 -16.76
C THR A 34 25.94 -6.48 -17.30
N ASN A 35 26.85 -6.01 -16.46
CA ASN A 35 28.23 -5.71 -16.83
C ASN A 35 29.09 -6.99 -16.95
N ALA A 36 28.77 -8.03 -16.16
CA ALA A 36 29.49 -9.31 -16.20
C ALA A 36 28.97 -10.27 -17.30
N VAL A 37 27.69 -10.14 -17.68
CA VAL A 37 27.01 -11.00 -18.64
C VAL A 37 26.47 -10.19 -19.81
N GLN A 38 26.97 -10.43 -21.01
CA GLN A 38 26.44 -9.75 -22.21
C GLN A 38 25.03 -10.24 -22.55
N LEU A 39 24.05 -9.32 -22.49
CA LEU A 39 22.66 -9.61 -22.83
C LEU A 39 22.50 -9.77 -24.36
N ARG A 40 22.16 -10.97 -24.82
CA ARG A 40 21.87 -11.26 -26.24
C ARG A 40 21.00 -12.51 -26.37
N LYS A 41 20.17 -12.59 -27.40
CA LYS A 41 19.44 -13.83 -27.72
C LYS A 41 20.45 -14.98 -28.00
N GLY A 42 20.14 -16.16 -27.47
CA GLY A 42 20.99 -17.34 -27.64
C GLY A 42 22.30 -17.31 -26.83
N MET A 43 22.38 -16.48 -25.75
CA MET A 43 23.52 -16.51 -24.83
C MET A 43 23.68 -17.90 -24.20
N ASN A 44 24.92 -18.24 -23.85
CA ASN A 44 25.18 -19.49 -23.13
C ASN A 44 24.74 -19.38 -21.68
N LEU A 45 23.54 -19.91 -21.38
CA LEU A 45 22.91 -19.83 -20.05
C LEU A 45 23.76 -20.48 -18.95
N LYS A 46 24.50 -21.55 -19.25
CA LYS A 46 25.37 -22.20 -18.26
C LYS A 46 26.56 -21.30 -17.88
N ALA A 47 27.15 -20.62 -18.85
CA ALA A 47 28.20 -19.65 -18.59
C ALA A 47 27.69 -18.42 -17.85
N ALA A 48 26.52 -17.90 -18.24
CA ALA A 48 25.85 -16.80 -17.56
C ALA A 48 25.52 -17.15 -16.10
N LEU A 49 24.97 -18.35 -15.86
CA LEU A 49 24.68 -18.82 -14.50
C LEU A 49 25.97 -18.96 -13.67
N GLY A 50 27.05 -19.45 -14.25
CA GLY A 50 28.34 -19.52 -13.55
C GLY A 50 28.85 -18.15 -13.12
N ALA A 51 28.74 -17.14 -13.98
CA ALA A 51 29.13 -15.77 -13.66
C ALA A 51 28.23 -15.16 -12.55
N VAL A 52 26.92 -15.33 -12.65
CA VAL A 52 25.97 -14.84 -11.63
C VAL A 52 26.18 -15.56 -10.31
N HIS A 53 26.34 -16.89 -10.31
CA HIS A 53 26.58 -17.68 -9.09
C HIS A 53 27.88 -17.30 -8.37
N ALA A 54 28.90 -16.93 -9.11
CA ALA A 54 30.17 -16.47 -8.52
C ALA A 54 30.02 -15.16 -7.74
N MET A 55 29.12 -14.26 -8.17
CA MET A 55 28.82 -13.00 -7.50
C MET A 55 27.72 -13.16 -6.43
N TYR A 56 26.73 -13.98 -6.73
CA TYR A 56 25.52 -14.20 -5.92
C TYR A 56 25.30 -15.71 -5.70
N PRO A 57 25.96 -16.33 -4.70
CA PRO A 57 25.94 -17.80 -4.50
C PRO A 57 24.55 -18.39 -4.21
N ILE A 58 23.59 -17.58 -3.77
CA ILE A 58 22.20 -18.02 -3.57
C ILE A 58 21.47 -18.27 -4.90
N CYS A 59 21.95 -17.73 -6.03
CA CYS A 59 21.44 -17.98 -7.36
C CYS A 59 22.23 -19.14 -7.99
N PHE A 60 21.65 -20.34 -8.07
CA PHE A 60 22.31 -21.53 -8.59
C PHE A 60 21.55 -22.22 -9.72
N ASP A 61 20.40 -21.70 -10.11
CA ASP A 61 19.60 -22.18 -11.24
C ASP A 61 18.67 -21.05 -11.69
N PHE A 62 18.61 -20.72 -12.98
CA PHE A 62 17.68 -19.69 -13.47
C PHE A 62 16.21 -20.14 -13.47
N GLU A 63 15.94 -21.45 -13.35
CA GLU A 63 14.60 -22.05 -13.36
C GLU A 63 13.75 -21.70 -14.60
N ARG A 64 14.38 -21.16 -15.64
CA ARG A 64 13.81 -20.71 -16.91
C ARG A 64 14.75 -21.05 -18.05
N ASP A 65 14.23 -21.06 -19.29
CA ASP A 65 15.03 -21.24 -20.50
C ASP A 65 15.73 -19.94 -20.95
N PHE A 66 15.77 -18.94 -20.06
CA PHE A 66 16.46 -17.66 -20.23
C PHE A 66 17.06 -17.21 -18.88
N MET A 67 17.96 -16.22 -18.93
CA MET A 67 18.50 -15.64 -17.70
C MET A 67 17.38 -14.95 -16.91
N SER A 68 17.03 -15.47 -15.74
CA SER A 68 16.00 -14.93 -14.88
C SER A 68 16.55 -14.67 -13.48
N LEU A 69 16.33 -13.45 -12.98
CA LEU A 69 16.88 -12.95 -11.72
C LEU A 69 15.73 -12.55 -10.78
N THR A 70 15.68 -13.14 -9.61
CA THR A 70 14.66 -12.81 -8.59
C THR A 70 15.20 -11.85 -7.55
N PHE A 71 14.50 -10.75 -7.38
CA PHE A 71 14.66 -9.80 -6.28
C PHE A 71 13.51 -10.00 -5.28
N ALA A 72 13.83 -10.66 -4.17
CA ALA A 72 12.88 -10.97 -3.12
C ALA A 72 12.76 -9.78 -2.15
N LEU A 73 11.81 -8.90 -2.42
CA LEU A 73 11.61 -7.64 -1.68
C LEU A 73 10.29 -7.66 -0.92
N ALA A 74 10.33 -7.34 0.37
CA ALA A 74 9.17 -7.23 1.23
C ALA A 74 8.07 -6.33 0.64
N THR A 75 6.84 -6.55 1.06
CA THR A 75 5.71 -5.65 0.76
C THR A 75 5.99 -4.23 1.29
N GLY A 76 5.52 -3.22 0.60
CA GLY A 76 5.67 -1.82 1.03
C GLY A 76 7.03 -1.17 0.68
N VAL A 77 8.03 -1.93 0.22
CA VAL A 77 9.35 -1.39 -0.15
C VAL A 77 9.34 -0.60 -1.46
N GLY A 78 8.32 -0.82 -2.32
CA GLY A 78 8.15 -0.07 -3.57
C GLY A 78 8.63 -0.83 -4.81
N LYS A 79 8.27 -2.11 -4.96
CA LYS A 79 8.60 -2.96 -6.12
C LYS A 79 8.22 -2.31 -7.46
N THR A 80 7.06 -1.68 -7.57
CA THR A 80 6.61 -1.00 -8.79
C THR A 80 7.54 0.15 -9.20
N ARG A 81 8.05 0.94 -8.24
CA ARG A 81 9.00 2.02 -8.54
C ARG A 81 10.36 1.47 -9.00
N LEU A 82 10.77 0.33 -8.43
CA LEU A 82 11.98 -0.38 -8.87
C LEU A 82 11.85 -0.89 -10.31
N MET A 83 10.67 -1.32 -10.76
CA MET A 83 10.45 -1.67 -12.18
C MET A 83 10.79 -0.49 -13.10
N GLY A 84 10.33 0.72 -12.75
CA GLY A 84 10.68 1.94 -13.51
C GLY A 84 12.18 2.20 -13.53
N ALA A 85 12.87 1.99 -12.42
CA ALA A 85 14.33 2.13 -12.34
C ALA A 85 15.05 1.09 -13.22
N PHE A 86 14.61 -0.16 -13.22
CA PHE A 86 15.16 -1.21 -14.08
C PHE A 86 14.96 -0.89 -15.56
N ILE A 87 13.77 -0.43 -15.95
CA ILE A 87 13.49 0.00 -17.33
C ILE A 87 14.40 1.15 -17.74
N ALA A 88 14.51 2.20 -16.92
CA ALA A 88 15.35 3.35 -17.21
C ALA A 88 16.84 2.97 -17.34
N TYR A 89 17.35 2.13 -16.44
CA TYR A 89 18.72 1.64 -16.48
C TYR A 89 19.00 0.80 -17.74
N LEU A 90 18.16 -0.19 -18.04
CA LEU A 90 18.35 -1.07 -19.19
C LEU A 90 18.21 -0.31 -20.53
N TYR A 91 17.32 0.68 -20.58
CA TYR A 91 17.20 1.56 -21.74
C TYR A 91 18.46 2.40 -21.95
N THR A 92 18.93 3.08 -20.90
CA THR A 92 20.03 4.06 -21.03
C THR A 92 21.41 3.40 -21.14
N GLN A 93 21.64 2.26 -20.49
CA GLN A 93 22.95 1.60 -20.45
C GLN A 93 23.09 0.43 -21.44
N HIS A 94 21.99 -0.25 -21.73
CA HIS A 94 21.98 -1.44 -22.60
C HIS A 94 21.16 -1.26 -23.88
N HIS A 95 20.58 -0.07 -24.12
CA HIS A 95 19.77 0.29 -25.29
C HIS A 95 18.57 -0.64 -25.52
N ILE A 96 18.04 -1.23 -24.44
CA ILE A 96 16.88 -2.10 -24.48
C ILE A 96 15.63 -1.21 -24.57
N ARG A 97 14.77 -1.49 -25.54
CA ARG A 97 13.59 -0.70 -25.83
C ARG A 97 12.27 -1.40 -25.56
N ASN A 98 12.29 -2.73 -25.46
CA ASN A 98 11.08 -3.53 -25.38
C ASN A 98 10.98 -4.29 -24.05
N PHE A 99 9.93 -3.96 -23.27
CA PHE A 99 9.68 -4.52 -21.95
C PHE A 99 8.30 -5.17 -21.91
N PHE A 100 8.21 -6.38 -21.37
CA PHE A 100 6.96 -7.07 -21.14
C PHE A 100 6.70 -7.21 -19.65
N VAL A 101 5.76 -6.42 -19.14
CA VAL A 101 5.39 -6.39 -17.72
C VAL A 101 4.20 -7.30 -17.50
N VAL A 102 4.38 -8.32 -16.67
CA VAL A 102 3.36 -9.33 -16.39
C VAL A 102 2.75 -9.12 -15.02
N ALA A 103 1.44 -8.97 -14.98
CA ALA A 103 0.63 -8.83 -13.76
C ALA A 103 -0.07 -10.15 -13.43
N PRO A 104 -0.17 -10.54 -12.14
CA PRO A 104 -0.77 -11.81 -11.73
C PRO A 104 -2.30 -11.82 -11.81
N ASN A 105 -2.95 -10.65 -11.82
CA ASN A 105 -4.41 -10.51 -11.85
C ASN A 105 -4.84 -9.15 -12.40
N THR A 106 -6.15 -8.99 -12.63
CA THR A 106 -6.73 -7.76 -13.21
C THR A 106 -6.49 -6.52 -12.34
N THR A 107 -6.54 -6.62 -11.03
CA THR A 107 -6.34 -5.47 -10.12
C THR A 107 -4.92 -4.91 -10.23
N ILE A 108 -3.91 -5.80 -10.23
CA ILE A 108 -2.51 -5.39 -10.41
C ILE A 108 -2.27 -4.88 -11.83
N PHE A 109 -2.90 -5.51 -12.82
CA PHE A 109 -2.82 -5.08 -14.23
C PHE A 109 -3.29 -3.62 -14.40
N GLU A 110 -4.49 -3.28 -13.93
CA GLU A 110 -5.02 -1.92 -14.04
C GLU A 110 -4.18 -0.90 -13.28
N LYS A 111 -3.67 -1.30 -12.12
CA LYS A 111 -2.74 -0.47 -11.34
C LYS A 111 -1.44 -0.22 -12.10
N LEU A 112 -0.78 -1.26 -12.59
CA LEU A 112 0.47 -1.13 -13.34
C LEU A 112 0.29 -0.30 -14.61
N LYS A 113 -0.80 -0.54 -15.35
CA LYS A 113 -1.16 0.26 -16.52
C LYS A 113 -1.23 1.75 -16.18
N ARG A 114 -1.94 2.12 -15.10
CA ARG A 114 -2.04 3.52 -14.66
C ARG A 114 -0.69 4.06 -14.18
N ASP A 115 0.02 3.34 -13.31
CA ASP A 115 1.27 3.79 -12.71
C ASP A 115 2.40 3.94 -13.75
N LEU A 116 2.31 3.23 -14.88
CA LEU A 116 3.23 3.33 -16.03
C LEU A 116 2.84 4.43 -17.04
N SER A 117 1.54 4.76 -17.19
CA SER A 117 1.04 5.65 -18.25
C SER A 117 0.70 7.07 -17.78
N ASP A 118 0.20 7.24 -16.55
CA ASP A 118 -0.30 8.53 -16.05
C ASP A 118 0.83 9.38 -15.45
N ASN A 119 1.44 10.22 -16.29
CA ASN A 119 2.54 11.12 -15.88
C ASN A 119 2.12 12.24 -14.90
N ASN A 120 0.83 12.50 -14.75
CA ASN A 120 0.29 13.45 -13.77
C ASN A 120 0.16 12.83 -12.37
N SER A 121 0.13 11.50 -12.30
CA SER A 121 -0.01 10.79 -11.04
C SER A 121 1.24 10.96 -10.14
N ALA A 122 1.00 11.12 -8.84
CA ALA A 122 2.08 11.05 -7.86
C ALA A 122 2.77 9.66 -7.83
N LYS A 123 2.08 8.61 -8.31
CA LYS A 123 2.55 7.22 -8.37
C LYS A 123 3.22 6.87 -9.71
N TYR A 124 3.35 7.81 -10.64
CA TYR A 124 4.02 7.58 -11.93
C TYR A 124 5.44 7.03 -11.72
N VAL A 125 5.71 5.88 -12.31
CA VAL A 125 6.96 5.14 -12.02
C VAL A 125 8.22 5.85 -12.51
N PHE A 126 8.12 6.64 -13.58
CA PHE A 126 9.24 7.38 -14.18
C PHE A 126 9.33 8.84 -13.70
N LYS A 127 8.62 9.20 -12.64
CA LYS A 127 8.61 10.58 -12.13
C LYS A 127 10.02 11.05 -11.78
N GLY A 128 10.39 12.20 -12.36
CA GLY A 128 11.70 12.83 -12.19
C GLY A 128 12.76 12.37 -13.19
N LEU A 129 12.54 11.30 -13.96
CA LEU A 129 13.46 10.85 -15.00
C LEU A 129 13.25 11.65 -16.30
N GLY A 130 14.34 12.16 -16.87
CA GLY A 130 14.38 12.84 -18.16
C GLY A 130 15.12 12.05 -19.25
N CYS A 131 15.25 10.71 -19.06
CA CYS A 131 16.00 9.88 -20.00
C CYS A 131 15.25 9.53 -21.30
N PHE A 132 13.93 9.67 -21.30
CA PHE A 132 13.11 9.35 -22.45
C PHE A 132 12.87 10.60 -23.30
N SER A 133 13.17 10.53 -24.61
CA SER A 133 12.89 11.65 -25.54
C SER A 133 11.39 11.80 -25.81
N THR A 134 10.66 10.68 -25.76
CA THR A 134 9.19 10.60 -25.78
C THR A 134 8.74 9.76 -24.60
N LEU A 135 7.51 9.96 -24.12
CA LEU A 135 6.96 9.10 -23.06
C LEU A 135 6.92 7.64 -23.52
N PRO A 136 7.29 6.68 -22.63
CA PRO A 136 7.17 5.27 -22.94
C PRO A 136 5.75 4.90 -23.40
N GLN A 137 5.64 4.17 -24.50
CA GLN A 137 4.37 3.73 -25.04
C GLN A 137 3.90 2.49 -24.27
N ILE A 138 2.73 2.59 -23.63
CA ILE A 138 2.11 1.47 -22.92
C ILE A 138 1.17 0.75 -23.87
N ILE A 139 1.41 -0.54 -24.09
CA ILE A 139 0.68 -1.40 -25.04
C ILE A 139 0.04 -2.54 -24.25
N THR A 140 -1.24 -2.79 -24.52
CA THR A 140 -1.99 -3.89 -23.91
C THR A 140 -2.55 -4.83 -25.00
N ASP A 141 -3.09 -5.98 -24.59
CA ASP A 141 -3.74 -6.92 -25.51
C ASP A 141 -4.99 -6.33 -26.20
N ASP A 142 -5.58 -5.27 -25.66
CA ASP A 142 -6.76 -4.62 -26.24
C ASP A 142 -6.38 -3.65 -27.38
N ASP A 143 -5.22 -2.99 -27.29
CA ASP A 143 -4.81 -1.89 -28.18
C ASP A 143 -3.52 -2.15 -28.99
N TYR A 144 -2.95 -3.36 -28.91
CA TYR A 144 -1.66 -3.66 -29.54
C TYR A 144 -1.68 -3.49 -31.07
N ARG A 145 -2.80 -3.78 -31.73
CA ARG A 145 -2.90 -3.68 -33.20
C ARG A 145 -2.71 -2.26 -33.69
N GLU A 146 -3.33 -1.30 -33.03
CA GLU A 146 -3.23 0.12 -33.39
C GLU A 146 -1.83 0.65 -33.03
N LYS A 147 -1.34 0.33 -31.85
CA LYS A 147 -0.07 0.83 -31.32
C LYS A 147 1.15 0.17 -31.94
N THR A 148 1.05 -1.08 -32.42
CA THR A 148 2.16 -1.73 -33.12
C THR A 148 2.47 -1.06 -34.45
N LEU A 149 1.49 -0.44 -35.10
CA LEU A 149 1.70 0.36 -36.30
C LEU A 149 2.45 1.67 -36.05
N SER A 150 2.45 2.16 -34.80
CA SER A 150 3.12 3.38 -34.35
C SER A 150 4.37 3.13 -33.49
N LEU A 151 4.96 1.93 -33.52
CA LEU A 151 6.20 1.59 -32.77
C LEU A 151 7.40 2.50 -33.08
N PHE A 152 7.33 3.28 -34.17
CA PHE A 152 8.38 4.24 -34.53
C PHE A 152 8.24 5.59 -33.82
N GLU A 153 7.14 5.83 -33.10
CA GLU A 153 6.84 7.12 -32.46
C GLU A 153 7.40 7.22 -31.04
N SER A 154 7.77 6.10 -30.42
CA SER A 154 8.33 6.05 -29.08
C SER A 154 9.64 5.29 -29.03
N ASP A 155 10.55 5.72 -28.16
CA ASP A 155 11.84 5.05 -27.95
C ASP A 155 11.71 3.80 -27.08
N VAL A 156 10.68 3.71 -26.26
CA VAL A 156 10.47 2.62 -25.30
C VAL A 156 9.03 2.10 -25.38
N HIS A 157 8.89 0.80 -25.51
CA HIS A 157 7.61 0.09 -25.55
C HIS A 157 7.48 -0.80 -24.33
N ILE A 158 6.38 -0.62 -23.59
CA ILE A 158 6.06 -1.40 -22.39
C ILE A 158 4.75 -2.12 -22.63
N PHE A 159 4.85 -3.41 -22.90
CA PHE A 159 3.70 -4.29 -23.06
C PHE A 159 3.25 -4.73 -21.66
N VAL A 160 1.99 -4.48 -21.31
CA VAL A 160 1.44 -4.87 -20.00
C VAL A 160 0.37 -5.94 -20.20
N TYR A 161 0.47 -7.04 -19.46
CA TYR A 161 -0.40 -8.19 -19.64
C TYR A 161 -0.84 -8.83 -18.30
N ASN A 162 -2.09 -9.33 -18.27
CA ASN A 162 -2.64 -10.05 -17.14
C ASN A 162 -2.55 -11.57 -17.38
N ILE A 163 -1.69 -12.27 -16.60
CA ILE A 163 -1.47 -13.71 -16.73
C ILE A 163 -2.69 -14.57 -16.37
N ASP A 164 -3.65 -14.06 -15.58
CA ASP A 164 -4.89 -14.79 -15.29
C ASP A 164 -5.67 -15.15 -16.57
N LYS A 165 -5.45 -14.41 -17.66
CA LYS A 165 -5.98 -14.76 -18.98
C LYS A 165 -5.39 -16.08 -19.51
N PHE A 166 -4.14 -16.44 -19.12
CA PHE A 166 -3.51 -17.73 -19.46
C PHE A 166 -4.00 -18.90 -18.58
N ASN A 167 -4.41 -18.61 -17.35
CA ASN A 167 -4.70 -19.64 -16.34
C ASN A 167 -6.18 -20.07 -16.28
N LYS A 168 -7.08 -19.44 -17.06
CA LYS A 168 -8.50 -19.83 -17.08
C LYS A 168 -8.67 -21.22 -17.69
N GLU A 169 -9.41 -22.05 -16.98
CA GLU A 169 -9.62 -23.48 -17.12
C GLU A 169 -9.69 -23.99 -18.57
N GLY A 170 -8.92 -25.05 -18.86
CA GLY A 170 -9.04 -25.86 -20.08
C GLY A 170 -8.49 -25.23 -21.35
N VAL A 171 -7.88 -24.05 -21.28
CA VAL A 171 -7.30 -23.40 -22.44
C VAL A 171 -5.93 -24.00 -22.73
N ASN A 172 -5.85 -24.90 -23.72
CA ASN A 172 -4.58 -25.32 -24.29
C ASN A 172 -3.83 -24.11 -24.82
N MET A 173 -2.50 -24.11 -24.71
CA MET A 173 -1.64 -23.00 -25.14
C MET A 173 -1.89 -22.53 -26.58
N LYS A 174 -2.32 -23.45 -27.49
CA LYS A 174 -2.82 -23.11 -28.82
C LYS A 174 -4.11 -22.26 -28.81
N LYS A 175 -5.02 -22.48 -27.83
CA LYS A 175 -6.22 -21.65 -27.65
C LYS A 175 -5.92 -20.31 -26.99
N VAL A 176 -4.88 -20.24 -26.17
CA VAL A 176 -4.37 -18.97 -25.61
C VAL A 176 -3.82 -18.11 -26.75
N ASN A 177 -3.09 -18.70 -27.68
CA ASN A 177 -2.65 -18.00 -28.89
C ASN A 177 -3.84 -17.51 -29.74
N GLU A 178 -4.94 -18.25 -29.82
CA GLU A 178 -6.20 -17.81 -30.48
C GLU A 178 -6.90 -16.69 -29.72
N LEU A 179 -6.83 -16.64 -28.39
CA LEU A 179 -7.47 -15.61 -27.57
C LEU A 179 -6.72 -14.27 -27.55
N ILE A 180 -5.38 -14.32 -27.63
CA ILE A 180 -4.53 -13.13 -27.74
C ILE A 180 -4.42 -12.69 -29.21
N GLY A 181 -4.74 -13.59 -30.13
CA GLY A 181 -4.38 -13.57 -31.54
C GLY A 181 -2.91 -13.93 -31.70
N ASP A 182 -2.61 -14.91 -32.55
CA ASP A 182 -1.23 -15.34 -32.87
C ASP A 182 -0.29 -14.17 -33.12
N SER A 183 -0.84 -13.04 -33.57
CA SER A 183 -0.11 -11.83 -33.88
C SER A 183 0.53 -11.12 -32.68
N PHE A 184 -0.10 -11.08 -31.47
CA PHE A 184 0.50 -10.40 -30.31
C PHE A 184 1.66 -11.20 -29.72
N TYR A 185 1.49 -12.50 -29.56
CA TYR A 185 2.52 -13.39 -29.08
C TYR A 185 3.72 -13.46 -30.04
N GLN A 186 3.43 -13.55 -31.33
CA GLN A 186 4.45 -13.53 -32.39
C GLN A 186 5.24 -12.22 -32.38
N VAL A 187 4.53 -11.07 -32.27
CA VAL A 187 5.20 -9.76 -32.14
C VAL A 187 6.16 -9.73 -30.97
N LEU A 188 5.76 -10.23 -29.79
CA LEU A 188 6.63 -10.26 -28.61
C LEU A 188 7.84 -11.19 -28.80
N SER A 189 7.62 -12.39 -29.35
CA SER A 189 8.71 -13.38 -29.55
C SER A 189 9.73 -12.93 -30.61
N ASP A 190 9.31 -12.13 -31.59
CA ASP A 190 10.18 -11.62 -32.66
C ASP A 190 11.00 -10.40 -32.24
N LEU A 191 10.67 -9.75 -31.11
CA LEU A 191 11.43 -8.61 -30.61
C LEU A 191 12.87 -9.01 -30.29
N PRO A 192 13.89 -8.28 -30.77
CA PRO A 192 15.29 -8.64 -30.60
C PRO A 192 15.80 -8.44 -29.16
N ASP A 193 15.18 -7.52 -28.41
CA ASP A 193 15.64 -7.01 -27.12
C ASP A 193 14.57 -7.08 -26.03
N LEU A 194 13.69 -8.09 -26.07
CA LEU A 194 12.62 -8.26 -25.09
C LEU A 194 13.15 -8.57 -23.69
N VAL A 195 12.74 -7.78 -22.69
CA VAL A 195 12.96 -8.03 -21.27
C VAL A 195 11.63 -8.26 -20.56
N LEU A 196 11.53 -9.36 -19.80
CA LEU A 196 10.39 -9.64 -18.97
C LEU A 196 10.53 -8.99 -17.58
N ILE A 197 9.46 -8.37 -17.08
CA ILE A 197 9.37 -7.90 -15.71
C ILE A 197 8.12 -8.53 -15.08
N MET A 198 8.31 -9.37 -14.08
CA MET A 198 7.26 -10.20 -13.50
C MET A 198 6.96 -9.75 -12.07
N ASP A 199 5.81 -9.10 -11.85
CA ASP A 199 5.35 -8.75 -10.50
C ASP A 199 4.69 -9.96 -9.84
N GLU A 200 4.95 -10.17 -8.56
CA GLU A 200 4.52 -11.32 -7.77
C GLU A 200 4.81 -12.66 -8.49
N SER A 201 6.06 -12.86 -8.87
CA SER A 201 6.53 -13.90 -9.79
C SER A 201 6.24 -15.34 -9.34
N HIS A 202 5.93 -15.56 -8.07
CA HIS A 202 5.53 -16.87 -7.57
C HIS A 202 4.24 -17.41 -8.23
N HIS A 203 3.40 -16.56 -8.84
CA HIS A 203 2.24 -16.95 -9.64
C HIS A 203 2.59 -17.57 -10.99
N TYR A 204 3.78 -17.29 -11.53
CA TYR A 204 4.18 -17.72 -12.88
C TYR A 204 5.06 -18.97 -12.88
N ARG A 205 5.09 -19.69 -11.76
CA ARG A 205 5.86 -20.92 -11.59
C ARG A 205 5.06 -22.19 -11.91
N ALA A 206 3.74 -22.07 -12.14
CA ALA A 206 2.94 -23.18 -12.64
C ALA A 206 3.38 -23.54 -14.07
N GLU A 207 3.41 -24.83 -14.39
CA GLU A 207 4.01 -25.39 -15.61
C GLU A 207 3.55 -24.68 -16.89
N LYS A 208 2.24 -24.44 -17.05
CA LYS A 208 1.69 -23.76 -18.22
C LYS A 208 2.12 -22.30 -18.36
N GLY A 209 2.10 -21.55 -17.26
CA GLY A 209 2.52 -20.14 -17.27
C GLY A 209 4.03 -20.00 -17.48
N ALA A 210 4.82 -20.89 -16.88
CA ALA A 210 6.27 -20.93 -17.06
C ALA A 210 6.66 -21.22 -18.52
N GLN A 211 6.01 -22.19 -19.14
CA GLN A 211 6.23 -22.55 -20.54
C GLN A 211 5.90 -21.39 -21.49
N ALA A 212 4.77 -20.72 -21.30
CA ALA A 212 4.38 -19.57 -22.12
C ALA A 212 5.41 -18.44 -22.09
N LEU A 213 5.98 -18.15 -20.92
CA LEU A 213 7.02 -17.13 -20.78
C LEU A 213 8.36 -17.57 -21.38
N ASN A 214 8.72 -18.86 -21.31
CA ASN A 214 9.94 -19.40 -21.91
C ASN A 214 9.91 -19.31 -23.45
N GLU A 215 8.78 -19.58 -24.06
CA GLU A 215 8.61 -19.54 -25.52
C GLU A 215 8.71 -18.12 -26.11
N LEU A 216 8.66 -17.06 -25.29
CA LEU A 216 8.92 -15.68 -25.75
C LEU A 216 10.42 -15.41 -26.01
N HIS A 217 11.30 -16.28 -25.57
CA HIS A 217 12.77 -16.16 -25.71
C HIS A 217 13.32 -14.77 -25.35
N PRO A 218 13.01 -14.24 -24.14
CA PRO A 218 13.50 -12.93 -23.74
C PRO A 218 15.02 -12.94 -23.48
N LEU A 219 15.64 -11.75 -23.51
CA LEU A 219 17.05 -11.60 -23.15
C LEU A 219 17.27 -11.78 -21.64
N LEU A 220 16.30 -11.29 -20.84
CA LEU A 220 16.39 -11.22 -19.39
C LEU A 220 14.99 -11.27 -18.79
N GLY A 221 14.84 -11.94 -17.67
CA GLY A 221 13.68 -11.88 -16.81
C GLY A 221 14.04 -11.28 -15.46
N LEU A 222 13.29 -10.28 -15.02
CA LEU A 222 13.36 -9.64 -13.72
C LEU A 222 12.15 -10.04 -12.92
N GLU A 223 12.34 -10.86 -11.91
CA GLU A 223 11.27 -11.37 -11.06
C GLU A 223 11.21 -10.60 -9.75
N LEU A 224 10.06 -10.04 -9.43
CA LEU A 224 9.81 -9.32 -8.19
C LEU A 224 8.77 -10.07 -7.36
N THR A 225 9.08 -10.38 -6.11
CA THR A 225 8.16 -11.04 -5.19
C THR A 225 8.52 -10.72 -3.74
N ALA A 226 7.54 -10.76 -2.85
CA ALA A 226 7.80 -10.74 -1.41
C ALA A 226 8.03 -12.16 -0.84
N THR A 227 7.58 -13.18 -1.56
CA THR A 227 7.63 -14.58 -1.13
C THR A 227 8.26 -15.44 -2.22
N PRO A 228 9.61 -15.63 -2.21
CA PRO A 228 10.32 -16.43 -3.22
C PRO A 228 10.15 -17.94 -2.99
N LEU A 229 8.89 -18.39 -2.95
CA LEU A 229 8.50 -19.77 -2.65
C LEU A 229 7.44 -20.24 -3.65
N VAL A 230 7.54 -21.48 -4.09
CA VAL A 230 6.52 -22.15 -4.89
C VAL A 230 5.92 -23.32 -4.13
N THR A 231 4.60 -23.49 -4.19
CA THR A 231 3.91 -24.63 -3.61
C THR A 231 3.90 -25.80 -4.60
N LYS A 232 4.59 -26.89 -4.26
CA LYS A 232 4.56 -28.15 -5.01
C LYS A 232 3.89 -29.23 -4.15
N GLY A 233 2.62 -29.53 -4.43
CA GLY A 233 1.80 -30.36 -3.54
C GLY A 233 1.63 -29.69 -2.18
N ASN A 234 2.00 -30.39 -1.10
CA ASN A 234 1.97 -29.86 0.28
C ASN A 234 3.29 -29.24 0.76
N LYS A 235 4.29 -29.10 -0.14
CA LYS A 235 5.61 -28.56 0.22
C LYS A 235 5.83 -27.21 -0.42
N GLN A 236 6.46 -26.31 0.34
CA GLN A 236 6.98 -25.06 -0.16
C GLN A 236 8.44 -25.23 -0.55
N VAL A 237 8.79 -24.81 -1.76
CA VAL A 237 10.13 -24.95 -2.33
C VAL A 237 10.65 -23.53 -2.63
N PRO A 238 11.82 -23.15 -2.09
CA PRO A 238 12.43 -21.87 -2.39
C PRO A 238 12.80 -21.73 -3.87
N PHE A 239 12.78 -20.50 -4.37
CA PHE A 239 13.34 -20.17 -5.69
C PHE A 239 14.84 -20.36 -5.67
N LYS A 240 15.39 -20.71 -6.84
CA LYS A 240 16.82 -20.98 -7.01
C LYS A 240 17.56 -19.86 -7.75
N ASN A 241 16.81 -18.90 -8.30
CA ASN A 241 17.32 -17.76 -9.08
C ASN A 241 17.29 -16.44 -8.30
N VAL A 242 17.31 -16.50 -6.97
CA VAL A 242 17.31 -15.31 -6.11
C VAL A 242 18.71 -14.69 -6.13
N VAL A 243 18.80 -13.40 -6.44
CA VAL A 243 20.04 -12.63 -6.39
C VAL A 243 20.06 -11.62 -5.24
N TYR A 244 18.89 -11.27 -4.71
CA TYR A 244 18.78 -10.37 -3.57
C TYR A 244 17.56 -10.68 -2.71
N GLU A 245 17.75 -10.67 -1.40
CA GLU A 245 16.68 -10.84 -0.41
C GLU A 245 16.63 -9.65 0.55
N TYR A 246 15.46 -9.08 0.69
CA TYR A 246 15.18 -8.04 1.67
C TYR A 246 13.87 -8.37 2.40
N PRO A 247 13.98 -9.10 3.54
CA PRO A 247 12.83 -9.65 4.24
C PRO A 247 12.00 -8.56 4.93
N LEU A 248 10.76 -8.91 5.29
CA LEU A 248 9.82 -8.01 5.95
C LEU A 248 10.33 -7.52 7.30
N SER A 249 11.01 -8.36 8.08
CA SER A 249 11.62 -7.98 9.35
C SER A 249 12.58 -6.80 9.20
N LYS A 250 13.39 -6.80 8.14
CA LYS A 250 14.32 -5.72 7.82
C LYS A 250 13.61 -4.46 7.32
N ALA A 251 12.52 -4.60 6.55
CA ALA A 251 11.72 -3.46 6.12
C ALA A 251 11.04 -2.75 7.30
N ILE A 252 10.62 -3.50 8.32
CA ILE A 252 10.10 -2.95 9.58
C ILE A 252 11.20 -2.24 10.35
N GLU A 253 12.38 -2.84 10.47
CA GLU A 253 13.53 -2.28 11.19
C GLU A 253 14.02 -0.98 10.55
N ASP A 254 14.16 -0.95 9.22
CA ASP A 254 14.60 0.23 8.46
C ASP A 254 13.50 1.30 8.32
N GLY A 255 12.30 1.06 8.85
CA GLY A 255 11.23 2.05 8.89
C GLY A 255 10.48 2.25 7.58
N TYR A 256 10.57 1.31 6.63
CA TYR A 256 9.84 1.41 5.35
C TYR A 256 8.39 0.95 5.41
N THR A 257 8.01 0.35 6.53
CA THR A 257 6.66 -0.16 6.76
C THR A 257 6.21 0.18 8.18
N ARG A 258 4.91 0.05 8.46
CA ARG A 258 4.38 0.10 9.81
C ARG A 258 4.90 -1.08 10.64
N THR A 259 4.75 -0.98 11.94
CA THR A 259 5.13 -2.03 12.90
C THR A 259 3.92 -2.87 13.25
N PRO A 260 3.95 -4.20 13.06
CA PRO A 260 2.87 -5.07 13.49
C PRO A 260 2.91 -5.31 15.00
N PHE A 261 1.73 -5.27 15.61
CA PHE A 261 1.49 -5.60 17.01
C PHE A 261 0.55 -6.79 17.10
N ALA A 262 0.95 -7.81 17.85
CA ALA A 262 0.07 -8.92 18.17
C ALA A 262 -0.78 -8.55 19.39
N VAL A 263 -2.11 -8.69 19.24
CA VAL A 263 -3.08 -8.47 20.33
C VAL A 263 -3.61 -9.83 20.76
N THR A 264 -3.40 -10.20 22.01
CA THR A 264 -3.83 -11.49 22.57
C THR A 264 -4.30 -11.29 24.01
N ARG A 265 -4.84 -12.34 24.63
CA ARG A 265 -5.33 -12.31 25.99
C ARG A 265 -4.47 -13.13 26.94
N SER A 266 -4.28 -12.62 28.16
CA SER A 266 -3.61 -13.34 29.24
C SER A 266 -4.57 -13.75 30.37
N ASP A 267 -5.80 -13.26 30.35
CA ASP A 267 -6.85 -13.42 31.37
C ASP A 267 -7.73 -14.64 31.17
N ILE A 268 -7.57 -15.36 30.04
CA ILE A 268 -8.39 -16.52 29.69
C ILE A 268 -7.54 -17.75 29.32
N ASP A 269 -8.12 -18.94 29.50
CA ASP A 269 -7.60 -20.17 28.91
C ASP A 269 -8.42 -20.55 27.67
N PHE A 270 -7.84 -20.37 26.50
CA PHE A 270 -8.47 -20.60 25.20
C PHE A 270 -9.06 -22.01 25.05
N TYR A 271 -8.54 -23.02 25.77
CA TYR A 271 -9.06 -24.39 25.72
C TYR A 271 -10.44 -24.56 26.35
N ASN A 272 -10.89 -23.59 27.14
CA ASN A 272 -12.20 -23.64 27.81
C ASN A 272 -13.33 -23.07 26.95
N PHE A 273 -13.03 -22.58 25.75
CA PHE A 273 -13.99 -21.92 24.87
C PHE A 273 -14.14 -22.68 23.54
N GLY A 274 -15.36 -22.73 23.03
CA GLY A 274 -15.62 -23.23 21.67
C GLY A 274 -15.20 -22.20 20.60
N ASP A 275 -15.02 -22.68 19.36
CA ASP A 275 -14.58 -21.84 18.22
C ASP A 275 -15.41 -20.58 18.06
N GLU A 276 -16.75 -20.68 18.13
CA GLU A 276 -17.66 -19.53 17.99
C GLU A 276 -17.46 -18.47 19.09
N GLN A 277 -17.21 -18.92 20.32
CA GLN A 277 -16.99 -18.01 21.44
C GLN A 277 -15.64 -17.28 21.30
N LEU A 278 -14.62 -18.00 20.83
CA LEU A 278 -13.31 -17.41 20.54
C LEU A 278 -13.40 -16.41 19.39
N ASP A 279 -14.13 -16.73 18.33
CA ASP A 279 -14.33 -15.84 17.19
C ASP A 279 -15.07 -14.55 17.62
N LYS A 280 -16.13 -14.65 18.45
CA LYS A 280 -16.80 -13.49 19.05
C LYS A 280 -15.86 -12.63 19.88
N MET A 281 -15.05 -13.24 20.71
CA MET A 281 -14.08 -12.55 21.55
C MET A 281 -13.05 -11.82 20.72
N MET A 282 -12.48 -12.46 19.69
CA MET A 282 -11.52 -11.81 18.79
C MET A 282 -12.13 -10.65 18.00
N LEU A 283 -13.38 -10.77 17.58
CA LEU A 283 -14.10 -9.68 16.92
C LEU A 283 -14.30 -8.48 17.87
N LEU A 284 -14.62 -8.74 19.15
CA LEU A 284 -14.78 -7.70 20.16
C LEU A 284 -13.44 -7.04 20.52
N ASP A 285 -12.36 -7.80 20.60
CA ASP A 285 -11.01 -7.26 20.80
C ASP A 285 -10.57 -6.44 19.58
N GLY A 286 -10.82 -6.96 18.38
CA GLY A 286 -10.51 -6.27 17.12
C GLY A 286 -11.23 -4.94 16.98
N ILE A 287 -12.53 -4.90 17.31
CA ILE A 287 -13.27 -3.63 17.21
C ILE A 287 -12.84 -2.62 18.29
N THR A 288 -12.44 -3.09 19.46
CA THR A 288 -11.88 -2.22 20.51
C THR A 288 -10.56 -1.59 20.06
N CYS A 289 -9.68 -2.38 19.43
CA CYS A 289 -8.46 -1.88 18.79
C CYS A 289 -8.76 -0.86 17.70
N HIS A 290 -9.74 -1.18 16.83
CA HIS A 290 -10.13 -0.31 15.73
C HIS A 290 -10.65 1.05 16.22
N GLU A 291 -11.55 1.06 17.20
CA GLU A 291 -12.11 2.28 17.80
C GLU A 291 -11.02 3.14 18.48
N SER A 292 -10.11 2.51 19.24
CA SER A 292 -8.96 3.20 19.84
C SER A 292 -8.05 3.82 18.76
N THR A 293 -7.70 3.04 17.74
CA THR A 293 -6.85 3.52 16.63
C THR A 293 -7.49 4.68 15.88
N LYS A 294 -8.80 4.60 15.60
CA LYS A 294 -9.54 5.65 14.91
C LYS A 294 -9.40 6.99 15.61
N ARG A 295 -9.63 7.01 16.93
CA ARG A 295 -9.49 8.24 17.74
C ARG A 295 -8.06 8.77 17.74
N LYS A 296 -7.06 7.91 17.89
CA LYS A 296 -5.65 8.31 17.87
C LYS A 296 -5.25 8.92 16.53
N LEU A 297 -5.74 8.39 15.42
CA LEU A 297 -5.50 8.94 14.09
C LEU A 297 -6.17 10.31 13.91
N GLU A 298 -7.38 10.49 14.41
CA GLU A 298 -8.07 11.79 14.42
C GLU A 298 -7.27 12.83 15.22
N VAL A 299 -6.86 12.48 16.43
CA VAL A 299 -6.04 13.35 17.30
C VAL A 299 -4.70 13.69 16.64
N TYR A 300 -4.02 12.69 16.06
CA TYR A 300 -2.76 12.92 15.36
C TYR A 300 -2.93 13.87 14.19
N ALA A 301 -3.95 13.67 13.36
CA ALA A 301 -4.21 14.50 12.19
C ALA A 301 -4.42 15.97 12.56
N VAL A 302 -5.24 16.22 13.59
CA VAL A 302 -5.49 17.57 14.13
C VAL A 302 -4.21 18.20 14.66
N ASN A 303 -3.44 17.48 15.49
CA ASN A 303 -2.23 18.00 16.12
C ASN A 303 -1.12 18.35 15.12
N HIS A 304 -1.08 17.68 13.95
CA HIS A 304 -0.01 17.83 12.97
C HIS A 304 -0.47 18.47 11.66
N GLY A 305 -1.74 18.93 11.57
CA GLY A 305 -2.29 19.52 10.35
C GLY A 305 -2.24 18.57 9.14
N LYS A 306 -2.39 17.25 9.39
CA LYS A 306 -2.40 16.22 8.36
C LYS A 306 -3.83 15.82 8.00
N PRO A 307 -4.07 15.28 6.79
CA PRO A 307 -5.36 14.68 6.46
C PRO A 307 -5.71 13.53 7.42
N VAL A 308 -6.98 13.45 7.82
CA VAL A 308 -7.45 12.35 8.66
C VAL A 308 -7.41 11.05 7.86
N VAL A 309 -6.73 10.05 8.38
CA VAL A 309 -6.75 8.69 7.85
C VAL A 309 -7.89 7.92 8.51
N LYS A 310 -8.91 7.55 7.75
CA LYS A 310 -10.01 6.74 8.24
C LYS A 310 -9.61 5.26 8.25
N PRO A 311 -9.39 4.63 9.41
CA PRO A 311 -9.00 3.23 9.48
C PRO A 311 -10.16 2.30 9.15
N PHE A 312 -9.85 1.09 8.70
CA PHE A 312 -10.81 -0.02 8.67
C PHE A 312 -10.21 -1.29 9.28
N MET A 313 -11.12 -2.18 9.69
CA MET A 313 -10.81 -3.49 10.24
C MET A 313 -11.05 -4.57 9.18
N LEU A 314 -10.10 -5.49 9.02
CA LEU A 314 -10.17 -6.63 8.13
C LEU A 314 -10.43 -7.90 8.91
N VAL A 315 -11.52 -8.60 8.62
CA VAL A 315 -11.86 -9.90 9.20
C VAL A 315 -11.63 -11.00 8.17
N VAL A 316 -10.82 -11.99 8.51
CA VAL A 316 -10.45 -13.08 7.61
C VAL A 316 -11.15 -14.36 8.04
N CYS A 317 -12.13 -14.84 7.27
CA CYS A 317 -12.94 -16.01 7.57
C CYS A 317 -12.40 -17.30 6.93
N LYS A 318 -12.80 -18.46 7.49
CA LYS A 318 -12.42 -19.80 7.02
C LYS A 318 -13.01 -20.11 5.64
N ASP A 319 -14.31 -19.85 5.51
CA ASP A 319 -15.14 -20.13 4.33
C ASP A 319 -16.33 -19.17 4.26
N THR A 320 -17.18 -19.36 3.27
CA THR A 320 -18.34 -18.49 3.00
C THR A 320 -19.45 -18.59 4.06
N ASP A 321 -19.64 -19.77 4.65
CA ASP A 321 -20.67 -19.97 5.68
C ASP A 321 -20.24 -19.26 6.97
N HIS A 322 -18.97 -19.38 7.31
CA HIS A 322 -18.37 -18.65 8.41
C HIS A 322 -18.44 -17.13 8.19
N ALA A 323 -18.17 -16.64 6.99
CA ALA A 323 -18.30 -15.20 6.68
C ALA A 323 -19.74 -14.70 6.84
N THR A 324 -20.73 -15.51 6.46
CA THR A 324 -22.15 -15.19 6.65
C THR A 324 -22.51 -15.09 8.13
N TRP A 325 -22.03 -16.02 8.94
CA TRP A 325 -22.22 -15.98 10.38
C TRP A 325 -21.58 -14.74 11.02
N VAL A 326 -20.33 -14.45 10.66
CA VAL A 326 -19.60 -13.24 11.12
C VAL A 326 -20.35 -11.98 10.73
N GLU A 327 -20.86 -11.89 9.50
CA GLU A 327 -21.64 -10.75 9.04
C GLU A 327 -22.89 -10.54 9.89
N GLN A 328 -23.65 -11.61 10.15
CA GLN A 328 -24.84 -11.55 10.99
C GLN A 328 -24.51 -11.09 12.40
N PHE A 329 -23.43 -11.61 13.00
CA PHE A 329 -22.99 -11.19 14.32
C PHE A 329 -22.57 -9.72 14.36
N VAL A 330 -21.72 -9.28 13.42
CA VAL A 330 -21.22 -7.88 13.36
C VAL A 330 -22.34 -6.86 13.10
N LYS A 331 -23.38 -7.28 12.36
CA LYS A 331 -24.57 -6.43 12.11
C LYS A 331 -25.63 -6.48 13.22
N SER A 332 -25.49 -7.38 14.19
CA SER A 332 -26.44 -7.56 15.29
C SER A 332 -26.30 -6.47 16.37
N ASP A 333 -27.32 -6.35 17.22
CA ASP A 333 -27.28 -5.45 18.39
C ASP A 333 -26.31 -5.95 19.47
N GLU A 334 -25.96 -7.25 19.48
CA GLU A 334 -24.94 -7.84 20.36
C GLU A 334 -23.54 -7.23 20.09
N PHE A 335 -23.27 -6.86 18.82
CA PHE A 335 -22.01 -6.26 18.44
C PHE A 335 -22.12 -4.72 18.46
N ARG A 336 -21.58 -4.09 19.51
CA ARG A 336 -21.56 -2.62 19.69
C ARG A 336 -22.92 -1.94 19.47
N GLY A 337 -24.03 -2.58 19.90
CA GLY A 337 -25.37 -2.01 19.76
C GLY A 337 -25.81 -1.80 18.31
N GLY A 338 -25.28 -2.57 17.36
CA GLY A 338 -25.58 -2.45 15.92
C GLY A 338 -24.92 -1.28 15.19
N ALA A 339 -23.95 -0.60 15.81
CA ALA A 339 -23.29 0.58 15.25
C ALA A 339 -22.56 0.33 13.91
N TYR A 340 -22.23 -0.92 13.61
CA TYR A 340 -21.51 -1.31 12.39
C TYR A 340 -22.39 -1.95 11.31
N ARG A 341 -23.72 -1.98 11.51
CA ARG A 341 -24.69 -2.60 10.57
C ARG A 341 -24.53 -2.09 9.14
N ASN A 342 -24.40 -0.78 8.96
CA ASN A 342 -24.28 -0.12 7.66
C ASN A 342 -22.81 0.22 7.29
N LYS A 343 -21.83 -0.26 8.07
CA LYS A 343 -20.41 0.02 7.90
C LYS A 343 -19.61 -1.25 7.58
N THR A 344 -20.31 -2.35 7.31
CA THR A 344 -19.72 -3.67 7.08
C THR A 344 -20.03 -4.16 5.69
N ILE A 345 -19.01 -4.59 4.97
CA ILE A 345 -19.13 -5.28 3.68
C ILE A 345 -18.52 -6.68 3.74
N VAL A 346 -19.08 -7.60 2.95
CA VAL A 346 -18.53 -8.95 2.75
C VAL A 346 -18.04 -9.07 1.31
N VAL A 347 -16.86 -9.65 1.14
CA VAL A 347 -16.25 -9.86 -0.18
C VAL A 347 -15.68 -11.27 -0.27
N HIS A 348 -16.20 -12.09 -1.20
CA HIS A 348 -15.68 -13.44 -1.46
C HIS A 348 -15.87 -13.87 -2.92
N SER A 349 -15.05 -14.83 -3.39
CA SER A 349 -14.96 -15.22 -4.80
C SER A 349 -16.21 -15.90 -5.38
N LYS A 350 -17.13 -16.35 -4.54
CA LYS A 350 -18.38 -17.00 -4.96
C LYS A 350 -19.56 -16.04 -5.11
N GLN A 351 -19.42 -14.78 -4.69
CA GLN A 351 -20.47 -13.78 -4.88
C GLN A 351 -20.62 -13.43 -6.36
N LYS A 352 -21.86 -13.27 -6.83
CA LYS A 352 -22.21 -12.87 -8.19
C LYS A 352 -23.37 -11.87 -8.14
N GLY A 353 -23.40 -10.92 -9.06
CA GLY A 353 -24.52 -9.97 -9.22
C GLY A 353 -24.19 -8.55 -8.75
N ALA A 354 -25.20 -7.67 -8.77
CA ALA A 354 -25.08 -6.23 -8.53
C ALA A 354 -24.53 -5.88 -7.14
N GLU A 355 -24.86 -6.67 -6.11
CA GLU A 355 -24.36 -6.47 -4.75
C GLU A 355 -22.84 -6.69 -4.66
N THR A 356 -22.32 -7.69 -5.39
CA THR A 356 -20.88 -7.95 -5.46
C THR A 356 -20.12 -6.80 -6.11
N GLU A 357 -20.69 -6.22 -7.17
CA GLU A 357 -20.09 -5.06 -7.84
C GLU A 357 -20.09 -3.84 -6.92
N ALA A 358 -21.18 -3.61 -6.19
CA ALA A 358 -21.28 -2.51 -5.22
C ALA A 358 -20.25 -2.67 -4.10
N ASN A 359 -20.17 -3.84 -3.47
CA ASN A 359 -19.19 -4.14 -2.42
C ASN A 359 -17.75 -4.04 -2.92
N THR A 360 -17.49 -4.46 -4.15
CA THR A 360 -16.16 -4.33 -4.78
C THR A 360 -15.79 -2.86 -5.00
N ARG A 361 -16.73 -2.03 -5.45
CA ARG A 361 -16.50 -0.57 -5.58
C ARG A 361 -16.19 0.07 -4.24
N LEU A 362 -16.99 -0.24 -3.21
CA LEU A 362 -16.74 0.25 -1.85
C LEU A 362 -15.37 -0.22 -1.32
N LEU A 363 -14.98 -1.46 -1.59
CA LEU A 363 -13.67 -1.97 -1.21
C LEU A 363 -12.52 -1.24 -1.92
N LEU A 364 -12.66 -0.95 -3.20
CA LEU A 364 -11.64 -0.24 -3.97
C LEU A 364 -11.51 1.24 -3.57
N ASP A 365 -12.59 1.82 -3.04
CA ASP A 365 -12.66 3.20 -2.58
C ASP A 365 -12.53 3.33 -1.05
N VAL A 366 -12.04 2.32 -0.35
CA VAL A 366 -12.00 2.29 1.13
C VAL A 366 -11.06 3.33 1.75
N GLU A 367 -10.12 3.88 0.99
CA GLU A 367 -9.24 4.98 1.41
C GLU A 367 -9.94 6.35 1.40
N ASN A 368 -11.09 6.47 0.74
CA ASN A 368 -11.86 7.70 0.69
C ASN A 368 -12.51 7.97 2.06
N PRO A 369 -12.28 9.12 2.70
CA PRO A 369 -12.88 9.45 4.00
C PRO A 369 -14.42 9.41 4.03
N GLU A 370 -15.06 9.70 2.90
CA GLU A 370 -16.53 9.66 2.76
C GLU A 370 -17.10 8.25 2.61
N ASN A 371 -16.26 7.25 2.35
CA ASN A 371 -16.70 5.86 2.26
C ASN A 371 -17.18 5.37 3.62
N PRO A 372 -18.42 4.82 3.75
CA PRO A 372 -18.96 4.42 5.05
C PRO A 372 -18.29 3.19 5.66
N VAL A 373 -17.54 2.41 4.89
CA VAL A 373 -16.99 1.12 5.30
C VAL A 373 -15.94 1.29 6.41
N GLU A 374 -16.15 0.55 7.50
CA GLU A 374 -15.19 0.42 8.61
C GLU A 374 -14.80 -1.05 8.89
N ILE A 375 -15.60 -2.02 8.41
CA ILE A 375 -15.31 -3.46 8.55
C ILE A 375 -15.43 -4.15 7.19
N VAL A 376 -14.38 -4.86 6.81
CA VAL A 376 -14.34 -5.70 5.61
C VAL A 376 -14.20 -7.16 6.03
N ILE A 377 -15.19 -7.98 5.72
CA ILE A 377 -15.18 -9.42 5.95
C ILE A 377 -14.82 -10.11 4.64
N HIS A 378 -13.82 -10.99 4.65
CA HIS A 378 -13.42 -11.69 3.43
C HIS A 378 -13.07 -13.16 3.62
N VAL A 379 -13.24 -13.92 2.51
CA VAL A 379 -12.85 -15.34 2.40
C VAL A 379 -11.94 -15.50 1.19
N ASN A 380 -10.67 -15.80 1.40
CA ASN A 380 -9.67 -16.10 0.35
C ASN A 380 -9.59 -15.12 -0.84
N MET A 381 -10.19 -13.93 -0.76
CA MET A 381 -10.43 -13.11 -1.94
C MET A 381 -9.67 -11.79 -1.98
N LEU A 382 -9.00 -11.38 -0.92
CA LEU A 382 -8.06 -10.29 -1.04
C LEU A 382 -6.87 -10.79 -1.83
N LYS A 383 -7.08 -10.85 -3.14
CA LYS A 383 -6.06 -11.17 -4.12
C LYS A 383 -4.92 -10.18 -3.95
N GLU A 384 -3.73 -10.63 -4.18
CA GLU A 384 -2.55 -9.78 -4.29
C GLU A 384 -2.84 -8.58 -5.19
N GLY A 385 -2.28 -7.43 -4.83
CA GLY A 385 -2.50 -6.17 -5.55
C GLY A 385 -3.55 -5.23 -4.96
N TRP A 386 -4.39 -5.67 -4.03
CA TRP A 386 -5.17 -4.73 -3.25
C TRP A 386 -4.24 -4.02 -2.24
N ASP A 387 -4.15 -2.73 -2.40
CA ASP A 387 -3.08 -1.92 -1.88
C ASP A 387 -3.65 -0.68 -1.22
N VAL A 388 -3.71 -0.70 0.10
CA VAL A 388 -4.32 0.35 0.92
C VAL A 388 -3.40 0.77 2.06
N ASN A 389 -3.47 2.03 2.45
CA ASN A 389 -2.66 2.61 3.52
C ASN A 389 -3.42 2.75 4.85
N ASN A 390 -4.72 2.45 4.87
CA ASN A 390 -5.62 2.66 6.00
C ASN A 390 -6.14 1.36 6.66
N LEU A 391 -5.56 0.20 6.36
CA LEU A 391 -5.81 -1.05 7.09
C LEU A 391 -5.02 -1.05 8.41
N TYR A 392 -5.70 -0.93 9.53
CA TYR A 392 -5.06 -0.82 10.85
C TYR A 392 -5.31 -2.00 11.78
N THR A 393 -6.41 -2.73 11.60
CA THR A 393 -6.76 -3.87 12.45
C THR A 393 -7.06 -5.09 11.59
N ILE A 394 -6.46 -6.23 11.92
CA ILE A 394 -6.66 -7.51 11.25
C ILE A 394 -7.12 -8.53 12.26
N VAL A 395 -8.25 -9.18 11.98
CA VAL A 395 -8.86 -10.22 12.81
C VAL A 395 -8.90 -11.54 12.02
N PRO A 396 -7.90 -12.42 12.19
CA PRO A 396 -7.85 -13.70 11.49
C PRO A 396 -8.66 -14.76 12.25
N LEU A 397 -9.91 -14.98 11.85
CA LEU A 397 -10.78 -16.02 12.42
C LEU A 397 -10.53 -17.43 11.83
N ARG A 398 -9.48 -17.57 11.06
CA ARG A 398 -8.95 -18.86 10.63
C ARG A 398 -7.57 -19.06 11.24
N THR A 399 -7.26 -20.27 11.65
CA THR A 399 -5.90 -20.61 12.10
C THR A 399 -4.91 -20.27 10.99
N ALA A 400 -4.21 -19.15 11.14
CA ALA A 400 -3.09 -18.79 10.29
C ALA A 400 -1.89 -19.68 10.68
N ALA A 401 -2.03 -20.99 10.40
CA ALA A 401 -1.07 -22.01 10.82
C ALA A 401 0.33 -21.83 10.20
N SER A 402 0.47 -21.02 9.14
CA SER A 402 1.77 -20.78 8.53
C SER A 402 2.26 -19.35 8.73
N LYS A 403 3.55 -19.20 9.05
CA LYS A 403 4.27 -17.93 9.11
C LYS A 403 4.00 -17.09 7.85
N ILE A 404 4.01 -17.73 6.67
CA ILE A 404 3.80 -17.07 5.37
C ILE A 404 2.40 -16.45 5.27
N LEU A 405 1.36 -17.15 5.71
CA LEU A 405 0.00 -16.61 5.65
C LEU A 405 -0.14 -15.40 6.57
N ARG A 406 0.48 -15.44 7.76
CA ARG A 406 0.55 -14.29 8.67
C ARG A 406 1.31 -13.12 8.05
N GLU A 407 2.46 -13.36 7.46
CA GLU A 407 3.25 -12.33 6.78
C GLU A 407 2.50 -11.70 5.58
N GLN A 408 1.79 -12.50 4.79
CA GLN A 408 0.98 -12.01 3.69
C GLN A 408 -0.22 -11.19 4.15
N MET A 409 -0.90 -11.60 5.23
CA MET A 409 -2.02 -10.83 5.80
C MET A 409 -1.54 -9.52 6.42
N VAL A 410 -0.50 -9.59 7.25
CA VAL A 410 0.09 -8.42 7.90
C VAL A 410 0.69 -7.46 6.87
N GLY A 411 1.37 -7.99 5.86
CA GLY A 411 2.01 -7.21 4.80
C GLY A 411 1.10 -6.21 4.10
N ARG A 412 -0.22 -6.48 4.05
CA ARG A 412 -1.22 -5.56 3.49
C ARG A 412 -1.48 -4.35 4.37
N GLY A 413 -1.46 -4.54 5.70
CA GLY A 413 -1.64 -3.46 6.68
C GLY A 413 -0.37 -2.64 6.95
N LEU A 414 0.78 -3.01 6.37
CA LEU A 414 2.05 -2.38 6.72
C LEU A 414 2.39 -1.10 5.94
N ARG A 415 1.57 -0.65 5.02
CA ARG A 415 1.84 0.59 4.29
C ARG A 415 1.70 1.80 5.19
N LEU A 416 2.63 2.72 5.04
CA LEU A 416 2.64 3.96 5.79
C LEU A 416 1.53 4.90 5.30
N PRO A 417 0.66 5.42 6.17
CA PRO A 417 -0.51 6.20 5.78
C PRO A 417 -0.15 7.51 5.08
N TYR A 418 0.97 8.12 5.48
CA TYR A 418 1.47 9.38 4.91
C TYR A 418 2.69 9.18 4.01
N GLY A 419 2.98 7.94 3.58
CA GLY A 419 4.13 7.61 2.72
C GLY A 419 5.47 7.48 3.45
N GLU A 420 5.58 8.02 4.66
CA GLU A 420 6.74 7.99 5.55
C GLU A 420 6.32 7.65 6.99
N ARG A 421 7.25 7.19 7.82
CA ARG A 421 6.99 7.01 9.26
C ARG A 421 6.77 8.35 9.92
N THR A 422 5.76 8.40 10.76
CA THR A 422 5.42 9.60 11.52
C THR A 422 6.24 9.72 12.81
N GLY A 423 6.80 8.61 13.30
CA GLY A 423 7.43 8.51 14.62
C GLY A 423 6.41 8.33 15.75
N ASP A 424 5.12 8.49 15.49
CA ASP A 424 4.05 8.16 16.42
C ASP A 424 3.75 6.66 16.36
N ARG A 425 3.87 6.00 17.52
CA ARG A 425 3.69 4.55 17.61
C ARG A 425 2.29 4.11 17.19
N ASP A 426 1.27 4.88 17.54
CA ASP A 426 -0.13 4.50 17.30
C ASP A 426 -0.53 4.70 15.84
N VAL A 427 0.08 5.69 15.16
CA VAL A 427 -0.10 5.93 13.72
C VAL A 427 0.68 4.92 12.88
N ASP A 428 1.88 4.57 13.34
CA ASP A 428 2.80 3.65 12.64
C ASP A 428 2.58 2.16 13.01
N ALA A 429 1.51 1.83 13.73
CA ALA A 429 1.16 0.46 14.12
C ALA A 429 0.10 -0.18 13.21
N VAL A 430 0.12 -1.51 13.15
CA VAL A 430 -1.02 -2.34 12.69
C VAL A 430 -1.28 -3.41 13.73
N MET A 431 -2.54 -3.57 14.13
CA MET A 431 -2.97 -4.51 15.17
C MET A 431 -3.43 -5.82 14.53
N LEU A 432 -2.91 -6.93 15.02
CA LEU A 432 -3.32 -8.28 14.63
C LEU A 432 -3.83 -9.01 15.86
N THR A 433 -5.12 -9.35 15.91
CA THR A 433 -5.63 -10.23 16.98
C THR A 433 -5.14 -11.67 16.77
N ALA A 434 -4.88 -12.39 17.84
CA ALA A 434 -4.29 -13.73 17.77
C ALA A 434 -5.07 -14.73 18.62
N HIS A 435 -5.26 -15.95 18.08
CA HIS A 435 -5.85 -17.09 18.79
C HIS A 435 -4.86 -17.80 19.72
N ASP A 436 -3.55 -17.52 19.54
CA ASP A 436 -2.52 -18.22 20.29
C ASP A 436 -2.39 -17.61 21.69
N LYS A 437 -1.98 -18.43 22.64
CA LYS A 437 -1.71 -17.96 24.02
C LYS A 437 -0.65 -16.86 24.01
N PHE A 438 -0.79 -15.90 24.89
CA PHE A 438 0.16 -14.80 25.05
C PHE A 438 1.63 -15.26 25.12
N ASN A 439 1.88 -16.34 25.88
CA ASN A 439 3.23 -16.89 26.01
C ASN A 439 3.77 -17.52 24.71
N ASP A 440 2.91 -18.13 23.90
CA ASP A 440 3.31 -18.75 22.63
C ASP A 440 3.70 -17.67 21.61
N ILE A 441 2.95 -16.56 21.59
CA ILE A 441 3.26 -15.40 20.74
C ILE A 441 4.55 -14.71 21.20
N LEU A 442 4.77 -14.58 22.52
CA LEU A 442 6.02 -14.07 23.07
C LEU A 442 7.20 -14.95 22.69
N ALA A 443 7.06 -16.28 22.77
CA ALA A 443 8.11 -17.23 22.38
C ALA A 443 8.41 -17.12 20.87
N GLU A 444 7.41 -16.92 20.03
CA GLU A 444 7.61 -16.65 18.60
C GLU A 444 8.30 -15.30 18.36
N ALA A 445 7.89 -14.26 19.06
CA ALA A 445 8.46 -12.91 18.93
C ALA A 445 9.95 -12.82 19.33
N GLN A 446 10.45 -13.79 20.11
CA GLN A 446 11.87 -13.90 20.48
C GLN A 446 12.72 -14.53 19.38
N LYS A 447 12.13 -15.17 18.38
CA LYS A 447 12.88 -15.71 17.23
C LYS A 447 13.41 -14.58 16.36
N GLY A 448 14.68 -14.66 15.96
CA GLY A 448 15.36 -13.57 15.24
C GLY A 448 14.76 -13.20 13.88
N ASP A 449 13.97 -14.10 13.27
CA ASP A 449 13.29 -13.93 11.98
C ASP A 449 11.79 -13.62 12.09
N SER A 450 11.29 -13.39 13.32
CA SER A 450 9.89 -13.04 13.56
C SER A 450 9.59 -11.60 13.13
N ILE A 451 8.39 -11.40 12.54
CA ILE A 451 7.86 -10.06 12.26
C ILE A 451 7.39 -9.34 13.53
N PHE A 452 7.08 -10.09 14.57
CA PHE A 452 6.76 -9.54 15.89
C PHE A 452 8.02 -9.50 16.76
N LYS A 453 8.19 -8.43 17.51
CA LYS A 453 9.20 -8.34 18.58
C LYS A 453 8.48 -8.45 19.92
N ALA A 454 9.17 -8.89 20.97
CA ALA A 454 8.57 -9.07 22.29
C ALA A 454 7.88 -7.81 22.85
N GLY A 455 8.41 -6.61 22.53
CA GLY A 455 7.79 -5.33 22.87
C GLY A 455 6.56 -4.94 22.05
N ASN A 456 6.19 -5.74 21.04
CA ASN A 456 5.05 -5.49 20.16
C ASN A 456 3.91 -6.50 20.41
N VAL A 457 3.87 -7.13 21.58
CA VAL A 457 2.76 -7.97 22.02
C VAL A 457 1.96 -7.21 23.06
N ILE A 458 0.67 -7.02 22.81
CA ILE A 458 -0.26 -6.22 23.63
C ILE A 458 -1.33 -7.17 24.18
N LYS A 459 -1.72 -6.93 25.42
CA LYS A 459 -2.84 -7.63 26.03
C LYS A 459 -4.14 -6.90 25.72
N ALA A 460 -5.12 -7.63 25.18
CA ALA A 460 -6.40 -7.06 24.78
C ALA A 460 -7.14 -6.42 25.96
N GLU A 461 -7.04 -7.02 27.15
CA GLU A 461 -7.64 -6.53 28.39
C GLU A 461 -7.05 -5.20 28.87
N GLU A 462 -5.86 -4.82 28.40
CA GLU A 462 -5.20 -3.55 28.72
C GLU A 462 -5.62 -2.41 27.78
N ILE A 463 -6.26 -2.72 26.64
CA ILE A 463 -6.76 -1.73 25.69
C ILE A 463 -8.08 -1.17 26.23
N LYS A 464 -7.99 -0.02 26.87
CA LYS A 464 -9.19 0.70 27.34
C LYS A 464 -9.73 1.54 26.19
N PRO A 465 -11.05 1.51 25.93
CA PRO A 465 -11.67 2.54 25.12
C PRO A 465 -11.42 3.87 25.81
N GLU A 466 -10.72 4.78 25.16
CA GLU A 466 -10.58 6.14 25.67
C GLU A 466 -11.99 6.76 25.72
N GLU A 467 -12.48 7.06 26.90
CA GLU A 467 -13.69 7.85 27.05
C GLU A 467 -13.37 9.27 26.59
N VAL A 468 -13.83 9.64 25.41
CA VAL A 468 -13.78 11.03 24.97
C VAL A 468 -14.86 11.76 25.76
N VAL A 469 -14.45 12.45 26.79
CA VAL A 469 -15.30 13.40 27.48
C VAL A 469 -15.38 14.64 26.59
N TYR A 470 -16.46 14.77 25.84
CA TYR A 470 -16.78 16.02 25.16
C TYR A 470 -17.16 17.04 26.23
N THR A 471 -16.25 17.91 26.61
CA THR A 471 -16.57 19.06 27.41
C THR A 471 -17.03 20.16 26.47
N GLN A 472 -18.29 20.46 26.46
CA GLN A 472 -18.81 21.64 25.75
C GLN A 472 -18.36 22.85 26.58
N LEU A 473 -17.29 23.52 26.15
CA LEU A 473 -16.90 24.80 26.71
C LEU A 473 -17.82 25.88 26.09
N THR A 474 -18.78 26.32 26.84
CA THR A 474 -19.48 27.55 26.51
C THR A 474 -18.64 28.71 27.03
N ILE A 475 -18.00 29.44 26.11
CA ILE A 475 -17.27 30.65 26.47
C ILE A 475 -18.34 31.75 26.55
N GLU A 476 -18.83 32.02 27.73
CA GLU A 476 -19.64 33.20 28.00
C GLU A 476 -18.67 34.39 28.12
N THR A 477 -18.34 35.01 27.02
CA THR A 477 -17.76 36.36 27.01
C THR A 477 -18.88 37.34 26.76
N ASP A 478 -19.01 38.31 27.63
CA ASP A 478 -19.90 39.47 27.39
C ASP A 478 -19.15 40.41 26.40
N PRO A 479 -19.59 40.47 25.13
CA PRO A 479 -18.92 41.29 24.11
C PRO A 479 -18.91 42.79 24.48
N ASP A 480 -19.92 43.22 25.19
CA ASP A 480 -20.02 44.64 25.60
C ASP A 480 -19.06 44.96 26.76
N ALA A 481 -18.85 44.02 27.69
CA ALA A 481 -17.82 44.16 28.74
C ALA A 481 -16.39 44.14 28.21
N GLU A 482 -16.10 43.30 27.21
CA GLU A 482 -14.78 43.29 26.55
C GLU A 482 -14.54 44.53 25.70
N LEU A 483 -15.58 45.08 25.10
CA LEU A 483 -15.55 46.33 24.37
C LEU A 483 -15.22 47.53 25.29
N GLU A 484 -15.87 47.63 26.45
CA GLU A 484 -15.59 48.65 27.45
C GLU A 484 -14.14 48.59 27.98
N LYS A 485 -13.60 47.36 28.17
CA LYS A 485 -12.20 47.16 28.50
C LYS A 485 -11.28 47.66 27.37
N ALA A 486 -11.62 47.37 26.10
CA ALA A 486 -10.85 47.82 24.95
C ALA A 486 -10.82 49.36 24.85
N TYR A 487 -11.95 50.05 25.10
CA TYR A 487 -11.97 51.51 25.14
C TYR A 487 -11.19 52.08 26.33
N ALA A 488 -11.19 51.40 27.49
CA ALA A 488 -10.41 51.83 28.65
C ALA A 488 -8.89 51.71 28.45
N HIS A 489 -8.43 50.80 27.59
CA HIS A 489 -7.01 50.57 27.34
C HIS A 489 -6.47 51.21 26.04
N THR A 490 -7.34 51.77 25.19
CA THR A 490 -6.94 52.41 23.93
C THR A 490 -7.40 53.85 23.91
N GLN A 491 -6.62 54.76 23.25
CA GLN A 491 -7.01 56.18 23.09
C GLN A 491 -8.00 56.38 21.91
N ILE A 492 -8.88 55.44 21.67
CA ILE A 492 -9.87 55.49 20.59
C ILE A 492 -11.14 56.19 21.09
N GLU A 493 -11.54 57.26 20.40
CA GLU A 493 -12.83 57.92 20.72
C GLU A 493 -14.00 57.04 20.35
N LYS A 494 -14.96 56.92 21.29
CA LYS A 494 -16.17 56.17 21.12
C LYS A 494 -17.12 56.94 20.19
N THR A 495 -17.19 56.49 18.94
CA THR A 495 -18.16 56.99 17.93
C THR A 495 -19.02 55.82 17.48
N ASP A 496 -20.23 56.08 16.94
CA ASP A 496 -21.13 55.02 16.44
C ASP A 496 -20.41 54.11 15.40
N THR A 497 -19.52 54.68 14.59
CA THR A 497 -18.78 53.94 13.58
C THR A 497 -17.67 53.06 14.20
N THR A 498 -16.93 53.57 15.20
CA THR A 498 -15.89 52.81 15.90
C THR A 498 -16.48 51.68 16.76
N ASP A 499 -17.63 51.96 17.41
CA ASP A 499 -18.37 50.95 18.21
C ASP A 499 -18.89 49.80 17.33
N ALA A 500 -19.45 50.11 16.15
CA ALA A 500 -19.96 49.10 15.22
C ALA A 500 -18.80 48.23 14.64
N LEU A 501 -17.66 48.81 14.33
CA LEU A 501 -16.47 48.11 13.81
C LEU A 501 -15.87 47.18 14.90
N LEU A 502 -15.74 47.67 16.12
CA LEU A 502 -15.19 46.91 17.23
C LEU A 502 -16.14 45.75 17.63
N LYS A 503 -17.43 45.95 17.68
CA LYS A 503 -18.43 44.89 17.92
C LYS A 503 -18.35 43.81 16.85
N LYS A 504 -18.19 44.21 15.57
CA LYS A 504 -18.02 43.27 14.47
C LYS A 504 -16.71 42.49 14.61
N ALA A 505 -15.59 43.15 14.91
CA ALA A 505 -14.30 42.50 15.12
C ALA A 505 -14.31 41.52 16.29
N THR A 506 -14.91 41.92 17.44
CA THR A 506 -15.03 41.06 18.62
C THR A 506 -15.84 39.81 18.31
N LYS A 507 -16.97 39.95 17.60
CA LYS A 507 -17.78 38.81 17.20
C LYS A 507 -17.06 37.86 16.23
N LEU A 508 -16.26 38.39 15.29
CA LEU A 508 -15.47 37.58 14.39
C LEU A 508 -14.34 36.84 15.12
N ILE A 509 -13.66 37.51 16.06
CA ILE A 509 -12.61 36.88 16.89
C ILE A 509 -13.26 35.75 17.72
N GLN A 510 -14.41 35.99 18.32
CA GLN A 510 -15.11 34.97 19.11
C GLN A 510 -15.45 33.75 18.26
N THR A 511 -16.01 33.96 17.06
CA THR A 511 -16.36 32.87 16.14
C THR A 511 -15.13 32.10 15.71
N GLU A 512 -14.01 32.76 15.38
CA GLU A 512 -12.78 32.08 14.97
C GLU A 512 -12.12 31.33 16.14
N VAL A 513 -12.17 31.87 17.35
CA VAL A 513 -11.70 31.18 18.56
C VAL A 513 -12.56 29.95 18.86
N GLU A 514 -13.88 30.07 18.79
CA GLU A 514 -14.82 28.96 18.99
C GLU A 514 -14.58 27.84 17.97
N ASN A 515 -14.43 28.19 16.68
CA ASN A 515 -14.10 27.23 15.62
C ASN A 515 -12.76 26.53 15.89
N HIS A 516 -11.76 27.27 16.36
CA HIS A 516 -10.43 26.72 16.65
C HIS A 516 -10.45 25.79 17.86
N ILE A 517 -11.16 26.17 18.91
CA ILE A 517 -11.31 25.37 20.15
C ILE A 517 -12.08 24.08 19.89
N GLN A 518 -13.13 24.12 19.04
CA GLN A 518 -13.89 22.92 18.67
C GLN A 518 -13.05 21.88 17.94
N HIS A 519 -11.97 22.29 17.26
CA HIS A 519 -11.12 21.41 16.45
C HIS A 519 -9.77 21.09 17.09
N THR A 520 -9.49 21.56 18.32
CA THR A 520 -8.24 21.28 19.02
C THR A 520 -8.47 20.42 20.27
N PRO A 521 -7.75 19.29 20.45
CA PRO A 521 -7.93 18.40 21.61
C PRO A 521 -7.62 19.05 22.96
N ALA A 522 -6.80 20.10 22.97
CA ALA A 522 -6.40 20.81 24.17
C ALA A 522 -7.36 21.94 24.58
N HIS A 523 -8.39 22.25 23.77
CA HIS A 523 -9.30 23.38 23.97
C HIS A 523 -8.59 24.70 24.32
N THR A 524 -7.39 24.89 23.76
CA THR A 524 -6.55 26.08 23.99
C THR A 524 -6.06 26.64 22.67
N VAL A 525 -5.92 27.95 22.61
CA VAL A 525 -5.34 28.66 21.47
C VAL A 525 -3.88 29.01 21.81
N THR A 526 -2.93 28.52 21.01
CA THR A 526 -1.52 28.86 21.16
C THR A 526 -1.25 30.30 20.73
N PRO A 527 -0.17 30.96 21.21
CA PRO A 527 0.17 32.30 20.79
C PRO A 527 0.27 32.51 19.29
N THR A 528 0.79 31.51 18.56
CA THR A 528 0.88 31.54 17.08
C THR A 528 -0.50 31.49 16.42
N GLN A 529 -1.40 30.67 16.93
CA GLN A 529 -2.79 30.59 16.45
C GLN A 529 -3.57 31.86 16.76
N ALA A 530 -3.37 32.44 17.94
CA ALA A 530 -3.96 33.72 18.28
C ALA A 530 -3.53 34.83 17.31
N GLN A 531 -2.26 34.89 16.92
CA GLN A 531 -1.76 35.81 15.89
C GLN A 531 -2.41 35.58 14.53
N GLN A 532 -2.58 34.32 14.11
CA GLN A 532 -3.25 33.97 12.85
C GLN A 532 -4.72 34.40 12.87
N ILE A 533 -5.44 34.15 13.96
CA ILE A 533 -6.83 34.59 14.13
C ILE A 533 -6.93 36.13 14.01
N VAL A 534 -6.04 36.87 14.67
CA VAL A 534 -6.00 38.33 14.60
C VAL A 534 -5.75 38.81 13.17
N GLU A 535 -4.82 38.23 12.43
CA GLU A 535 -4.56 38.62 11.03
C GLU A 535 -5.74 38.27 10.11
N THR A 536 -6.38 37.12 10.28
CA THR A 536 -7.60 36.76 9.54
C THR A 536 -8.73 37.74 9.78
N VAL A 537 -8.97 38.08 11.05
CA VAL A 537 -10.02 39.05 11.41
C VAL A 537 -9.71 40.45 10.88
N LYS A 538 -8.44 40.92 10.94
CA LYS A 538 -8.02 42.20 10.33
C LYS A 538 -8.34 42.24 8.84
N GLN A 539 -8.06 41.16 8.12
CA GLN A 539 -8.34 41.06 6.71
C GLN A 539 -9.84 41.13 6.41
N GLN A 540 -10.64 40.37 7.12
CA GLN A 540 -12.11 40.36 6.99
C GLN A 540 -12.78 41.68 7.36
N VAL A 541 -12.22 42.40 8.33
CA VAL A 541 -12.70 43.76 8.70
C VAL A 541 -12.30 44.78 7.68
N SER A 542 -11.10 44.67 7.06
CA SER A 542 -10.59 45.62 6.05
C SER A 542 -11.26 45.48 4.68
N GLU A 543 -11.73 44.26 4.34
CA GLU A 543 -12.42 43.98 3.07
C GLU A 543 -13.94 44.30 3.10
N ALA A 544 -14.48 44.62 4.27
CA ALA A 544 -15.88 45.01 4.35
C ALA A 544 -16.12 46.36 3.67
N PRO A 545 -17.17 46.47 2.81
CA PRO A 545 -17.50 47.77 2.20
C PRO A 545 -17.74 48.79 3.30
N ARG A 546 -17.01 49.92 3.21
CA ARG A 546 -17.23 51.06 4.12
C ARG A 546 -18.64 51.59 3.89
N PRO A 547 -19.43 51.88 4.95
CA PRO A 547 -20.75 52.39 4.81
C PRO A 547 -20.82 53.74 4.10
#